data_90f46926cdadc662f980d4177068b622
#
_entry.id   90f46926cdadc662f980d4177068b622
#
_cell.length_a   1.000
_cell.length_b   1.000
_cell.length_c   1.000
_cell.angle_alpha   90.00
_cell.angle_beta   90.00
_cell.angle_gamma   90.00
#
_symmetry.space_group_name_H-M   'P 1'
#
loop_
_entity.id
_entity.type
_entity.pdbx_description
1 polymer ?
#
loop_
_entity_poly.entity_id
_entity_poly.type
_entity_poly.pdbx_seq_one_letter_code
_entity_poly.pdbx_strand_id
1 'polypeptide(L)'
;CTKEDILARTGATIGVFDASLTIEAGEIFVVMGLSGSGKSTLVRLLNLLIEPTAGHILIDGIDISQLKDSKLRALRRKDISMVFQSFALMPHMTVQDNTALGLELAGVNRAERHIAADQALDQVGLAGWGASYPDELSGGMQQRVGLARALASDPSILLMDEAFSALDPIIRTEMQSELLRLQ
;
A
#
# COMPACT_ATOMS: atom_id res chain seq x y z
N CYS A 1 26.76 3.22 19.73
CA CYS A 1 25.48 3.43 20.40
C CYS A 1 24.53 2.34 19.95
N THR A 2 24.08 1.46 20.83
CA THR A 2 23.15 0.36 20.51
C THR A 2 21.69 0.86 20.53
N LYS A 3 20.75 0.05 20.00
CA LYS A 3 19.31 0.35 20.11
C LYS A 3 18.88 0.50 21.58
N GLU A 4 19.45 -0.34 22.46
CA GLU A 4 19.18 -0.32 23.90
C GLU A 4 19.70 0.95 24.56
N ASP A 5 20.91 1.42 24.18
CA ASP A 5 21.46 2.68 24.69
C ASP A 5 20.59 3.88 24.32
N ILE A 6 20.04 3.89 23.11
CA ILE A 6 19.16 4.98 22.67
C ILE A 6 17.82 4.92 23.41
N LEU A 7 17.23 3.74 23.51
CA LEU A 7 15.97 3.55 24.27
C LEU A 7 16.14 4.00 25.73
N ALA A 8 17.24 3.58 26.39
CA ALA A 8 17.50 3.93 27.80
C ALA A 8 17.69 5.45 28.00
N ARG A 9 18.31 6.14 27.02
CA ARG A 9 18.64 7.58 27.12
C ARG A 9 17.52 8.50 26.68
N THR A 10 16.69 8.08 25.73
CA THR A 10 15.71 8.95 25.06
C THR A 10 14.27 8.48 25.20
N GLY A 11 14.04 7.24 25.63
CA GLY A 11 12.72 6.58 25.59
C GLY A 11 12.23 6.24 24.18
N ALA A 12 13.04 6.51 23.15
CA ALA A 12 12.67 6.31 21.75
C ALA A 12 13.19 4.97 21.22
N THR A 13 12.39 4.30 20.39
CA THR A 13 12.78 3.07 19.70
C THR A 13 13.22 3.39 18.28
N ILE A 14 14.38 2.86 17.87
CA ILE A 14 14.85 2.97 16.49
C ILE A 14 14.09 1.98 15.62
N GLY A 15 13.27 2.48 14.71
CA GLY A 15 12.57 1.69 13.71
C GLY A 15 13.45 1.30 12.52
N VAL A 16 14.12 2.29 11.94
CA VAL A 16 15.08 2.13 10.82
C VAL A 16 16.32 2.95 11.15
N PHE A 17 17.50 2.39 10.91
CA PHE A 17 18.77 3.06 11.18
C PHE A 17 19.69 2.98 9.96
N ASP A 18 20.12 4.15 9.46
CA ASP A 18 21.13 4.32 8.42
C ASP A 18 20.88 3.42 7.18
N ALA A 19 19.63 3.46 6.67
CA ALA A 19 19.23 2.71 5.49
C ALA A 19 19.30 3.61 4.26
N SER A 20 20.08 3.18 3.27
CA SER A 20 20.12 3.80 1.93
C SER A 20 19.82 2.72 0.90
N LEU A 21 18.87 3.00 0.02
CA LEU A 21 18.49 2.09 -1.06
C LEU A 21 18.02 2.89 -2.28
N THR A 22 18.15 2.30 -3.44
CA THR A 22 17.62 2.83 -4.70
C THR A 22 16.76 1.74 -5.33
N ILE A 23 15.61 2.11 -5.86
CA ILE A 23 14.69 1.23 -6.56
C ILE A 23 14.46 1.84 -7.94
N GLU A 24 14.71 1.07 -8.97
CA GLU A 24 14.57 1.54 -10.35
C GLU A 24 13.12 1.42 -10.84
N ALA A 25 12.77 2.18 -11.88
CA ALA A 25 11.45 2.08 -12.50
C ALA A 25 11.22 0.67 -13.05
N GLY A 26 10.04 0.09 -12.80
CA GLY A 26 9.69 -1.27 -13.18
C GLY A 26 10.34 -2.36 -12.30
N GLU A 27 11.00 -2.02 -11.20
CA GLU A 27 11.60 -2.98 -10.28
C GLU A 27 10.62 -3.43 -9.20
N ILE A 28 10.59 -4.74 -8.91
CA ILE A 28 9.97 -5.29 -7.71
C ILE A 28 11.04 -5.45 -6.63
N PHE A 29 11.02 -4.57 -5.64
CA PHE A 29 11.95 -4.58 -4.53
C PHE A 29 11.34 -5.24 -3.29
N VAL A 30 11.98 -6.30 -2.77
CA VAL A 30 11.46 -7.07 -1.63
C VAL A 30 12.29 -6.83 -0.39
N VAL A 31 11.65 -6.35 0.68
CA VAL A 31 12.25 -6.17 2.00
C VAL A 31 11.97 -7.39 2.86
N MET A 32 13.01 -8.14 3.23
CA MET A 32 12.91 -9.32 4.08
C MET A 32 13.60 -9.11 5.43
N GLY A 33 13.11 -9.80 6.46
CA GLY A 33 13.68 -9.75 7.80
C GLY A 33 12.72 -10.31 8.83
N LEU A 34 13.22 -10.53 10.05
CA LEU A 34 12.44 -11.04 11.18
C LEU A 34 11.33 -10.07 11.60
N SER A 35 10.33 -10.58 12.36
CA SER A 35 9.34 -9.71 12.98
C SER A 35 10.02 -8.66 13.86
N GLY A 36 9.53 -7.43 13.83
CA GLY A 36 10.12 -6.31 14.58
C GLY A 36 11.42 -5.72 14.00
N SER A 37 11.90 -6.17 12.81
CA SER A 37 13.12 -5.65 12.20
C SER A 37 12.97 -4.25 11.56
N GLY A 38 11.75 -3.68 11.53
CA GLY A 38 11.49 -2.35 10.97
C GLY A 38 10.96 -2.33 9.53
N LYS A 39 10.63 -3.47 8.92
CA LYS A 39 10.11 -3.55 7.54
C LYS A 39 8.91 -2.63 7.30
N SER A 40 7.87 -2.78 8.11
CA SER A 40 6.66 -1.95 8.02
C SER A 40 6.96 -0.46 8.28
N THR A 41 7.91 -0.17 9.16
CA THR A 41 8.37 1.20 9.39
C THR A 41 9.03 1.77 8.14
N LEU A 42 9.92 0.99 7.50
CA LEU A 42 10.57 1.39 6.25
C LEU A 42 9.55 1.67 5.14
N VAL A 43 8.60 0.76 4.91
CA VAL A 43 7.55 0.94 3.90
C VAL A 43 6.71 2.21 4.18
N ARG A 44 6.39 2.48 5.45
CA ARG A 44 5.64 3.68 5.84
C ARG A 44 6.44 4.98 5.79
N LEU A 45 7.76 4.91 5.88
CA LEU A 45 8.63 6.05 5.61
C LEU A 45 8.59 6.42 4.12
N LEU A 46 8.57 5.45 3.20
CA LEU A 46 8.62 5.70 1.76
C LEU A 46 7.44 6.54 1.23
N ASN A 47 6.31 6.54 1.92
CA ASN A 47 5.17 7.42 1.60
C ASN A 47 4.94 8.52 2.65
N LEU A 48 5.89 8.73 3.56
CA LEU A 48 5.83 9.69 4.66
C LEU A 48 4.60 9.54 5.59
N LEU A 49 4.04 8.33 5.73
CA LEU A 49 3.09 8.05 6.82
C LEU A 49 3.79 8.13 8.18
N ILE A 50 5.10 7.90 8.19
CA ILE A 50 6.01 8.16 9.30
C ILE A 50 7.07 9.13 8.76
N GLU A 51 7.28 10.24 9.45
CA GLU A 51 8.33 11.19 9.08
C GLU A 51 9.70 10.65 9.51
N PRO A 52 10.72 10.68 8.64
CA PRO A 52 12.08 10.30 9.01
C PRO A 52 12.67 11.35 9.97
N THR A 53 13.39 10.88 10.98
CA THR A 53 14.13 11.78 11.91
C THR A 53 15.27 12.50 11.18
N ALA A 54 15.86 11.86 10.19
CA ALA A 54 16.91 12.43 9.32
C ALA A 54 16.95 11.63 8.01
N GLY A 55 17.59 12.20 6.98
CA GLY A 55 17.69 11.61 5.64
C GLY A 55 16.67 12.20 4.68
N HIS A 56 16.66 11.66 3.46
CA HIS A 56 15.86 12.13 2.35
C HIS A 56 15.14 10.96 1.69
N ILE A 57 13.94 11.20 1.17
CA ILE A 57 13.18 10.25 0.37
C ILE A 57 12.90 10.90 -0.97
N LEU A 58 13.52 10.36 -2.02
CA LEU A 58 13.39 10.88 -3.36
C LEU A 58 12.46 9.98 -4.19
N ILE A 59 11.53 10.58 -4.90
CA ILE A 59 10.69 9.94 -5.92
C ILE A 59 10.90 10.74 -7.21
N ASP A 60 11.40 10.10 -8.26
CA ASP A 60 11.74 10.74 -9.54
C ASP A 60 12.60 11.99 -9.36
N GLY A 61 13.59 11.92 -8.45
CA GLY A 61 14.49 13.04 -8.14
C GLY A 61 13.90 14.13 -7.26
N ILE A 62 12.63 14.02 -6.85
CA ILE A 62 11.95 14.99 -5.99
C ILE A 62 12.02 14.52 -4.54
N ASP A 63 12.61 15.32 -3.65
CA ASP A 63 12.62 15.05 -2.21
C ASP A 63 11.21 15.29 -1.64
N ILE A 64 10.49 14.20 -1.40
CA ILE A 64 9.11 14.26 -0.91
C ILE A 64 9.03 14.72 0.55
N SER A 65 10.12 14.61 1.33
CA SER A 65 10.18 15.06 2.73
C SER A 65 10.15 16.60 2.85
N GLN A 66 10.44 17.31 1.76
CA GLN A 66 10.41 18.77 1.68
C GLN A 66 9.11 19.31 1.06
N LEU A 67 8.21 18.44 0.65
CA LEU A 67 6.96 18.88 0.03
C LEU A 67 5.99 19.46 1.08
N LYS A 68 5.28 20.52 0.66
CA LYS A 68 4.13 21.00 1.44
C LYS A 68 3.02 19.95 1.45
N ASP A 69 2.25 19.89 2.53
CA ASP A 69 1.15 18.92 2.72
C ASP A 69 0.21 18.77 1.54
N SER A 70 -0.14 19.87 0.87
CA SER A 70 -1.03 19.84 -0.30
C SER A 70 -0.42 19.07 -1.49
N LYS A 71 0.89 19.26 -1.73
CA LYS A 71 1.62 18.57 -2.80
C LYS A 71 1.85 17.10 -2.44
N LEU A 72 2.20 16.83 -1.18
CA LEU A 72 2.37 15.45 -0.70
C LEU A 72 1.06 14.66 -0.78
N ARG A 73 -0.08 15.27 -0.41
CA ARG A 73 -1.41 14.65 -0.59
C ARG A 73 -1.74 14.40 -2.05
N ALA A 74 -1.40 15.31 -2.96
CA ALA A 74 -1.61 15.12 -4.40
C ALA A 74 -0.78 13.95 -4.93
N LEU A 75 0.50 13.87 -4.56
CA LEU A 75 1.40 12.76 -4.90
C LEU A 75 0.84 11.40 -4.41
N ARG A 76 0.45 11.33 -3.13
CA ARG A 76 -0.14 10.10 -2.54
C ARG A 76 -1.45 9.67 -3.21
N ARG A 77 -2.25 10.61 -3.69
CA ARG A 77 -3.52 10.30 -4.37
C ARG A 77 -3.33 9.75 -5.77
N LYS A 78 -2.29 10.22 -6.47
CA LYS A 78 -2.08 9.92 -7.88
C LYS A 78 -1.04 8.82 -8.09
N ASP A 79 0.10 8.94 -7.43
CA ASP A 79 1.29 8.20 -7.82
C ASP A 79 1.65 7.08 -6.84
N ILE A 80 1.13 7.12 -5.60
CA ILE A 80 1.48 6.13 -4.58
C ILE A 80 0.23 5.43 -4.03
N SER A 81 0.15 4.13 -4.16
CA SER A 81 -0.84 3.32 -3.45
C SER A 81 -0.19 2.41 -2.42
N MET A 82 -0.93 2.09 -1.36
CA MET A 82 -0.45 1.21 -0.30
C MET A 82 -1.47 0.14 0.05
N VAL A 83 -1.01 -1.10 0.08
CA VAL A 83 -1.75 -2.25 0.61
C VAL A 83 -1.27 -2.51 2.03
N PHE A 84 -2.20 -2.43 2.99
CA PHE A 84 -1.92 -2.62 4.40
C PHE A 84 -2.08 -4.09 4.81
N GLN A 85 -1.41 -4.48 5.89
CA GLN A 85 -1.55 -5.80 6.52
C GLN A 85 -2.99 -6.08 6.97
N SER A 86 -3.69 -5.09 7.52
CA SER A 86 -5.13 -5.16 7.76
C SER A 86 -5.88 -4.68 6.51
N PHE A 87 -6.95 -5.35 6.15
CA PHE A 87 -7.70 -5.06 4.91
C PHE A 87 -8.22 -3.62 4.85
N ALA A 88 -8.48 -3.00 6.00
CA ALA A 88 -8.96 -1.62 6.15
C ALA A 88 -10.14 -1.30 5.21
N LEU A 89 -11.03 -2.30 4.99
CA LEU A 89 -12.25 -2.11 4.21
C LEU A 89 -13.30 -1.41 5.07
N MET A 90 -14.07 -0.53 4.43
CA MET A 90 -15.20 0.15 5.06
C MET A 90 -16.40 -0.82 5.09
N PRO A 91 -16.86 -1.27 6.27
CA PRO A 91 -17.86 -2.33 6.37
C PRO A 91 -19.24 -1.93 5.85
N HIS A 92 -19.52 -0.64 5.79
CA HIS A 92 -20.78 -0.06 5.32
C HIS A 92 -20.79 0.28 3.81
N MET A 93 -19.70 0.02 3.11
CA MET A 93 -19.53 0.24 1.68
C MET A 93 -19.49 -1.10 0.95
N THR A 94 -20.02 -1.13 -0.28
CA THR A 94 -19.89 -2.30 -1.14
C THR A 94 -18.43 -2.57 -1.51
N VAL A 95 -18.13 -3.75 -2.03
CA VAL A 95 -16.82 -4.11 -2.57
C VAL A 95 -16.38 -3.14 -3.67
N GLN A 96 -17.29 -2.78 -4.58
CA GLN A 96 -17.03 -1.80 -5.64
C GLN A 96 -16.73 -0.41 -5.07
N ASP A 97 -17.53 0.07 -4.10
CA ASP A 97 -17.29 1.37 -3.48
C ASP A 97 -16.00 1.39 -2.65
N ASN A 98 -15.67 0.29 -1.95
CA ASN A 98 -14.38 0.14 -1.29
C ASN A 98 -13.21 0.23 -2.27
N THR A 99 -13.33 -0.44 -3.42
CA THR A 99 -12.31 -0.41 -4.48
C THR A 99 -12.19 0.98 -5.10
N ALA A 100 -13.32 1.67 -5.30
CA ALA A 100 -13.38 3.01 -5.88
C ALA A 100 -12.98 4.13 -4.92
N LEU A 101 -12.79 3.87 -3.62
CA LEU A 101 -12.63 4.89 -2.57
C LEU A 101 -11.48 5.87 -2.86
N GLY A 102 -10.33 5.39 -3.32
CA GLY A 102 -9.18 6.25 -3.67
C GLY A 102 -9.52 7.25 -4.77
N LEU A 103 -10.24 6.79 -5.80
CA LEU A 103 -10.69 7.61 -6.93
C LEU A 103 -11.79 8.61 -6.50
N GLU A 104 -12.66 8.23 -5.58
CA GLU A 104 -13.65 9.14 -4.99
C GLU A 104 -12.98 10.29 -4.27
N LEU A 105 -11.99 10.00 -3.42
CA LEU A 105 -11.20 11.01 -2.70
C LEU A 105 -10.37 11.89 -3.65
N ALA A 106 -10.04 11.38 -4.85
CA ALA A 106 -9.40 12.14 -5.91
C ALA A 106 -10.38 13.02 -6.71
N GLY A 107 -11.70 12.89 -6.48
CA GLY A 107 -12.73 13.68 -7.16
C GLY A 107 -13.17 13.13 -8.51
N VAL A 108 -12.83 11.87 -8.82
CA VAL A 108 -13.27 11.19 -10.05
C VAL A 108 -14.78 10.95 -10.00
N ASN A 109 -15.47 11.20 -11.11
CA ASN A 109 -16.93 11.02 -11.16
C ASN A 109 -17.31 9.55 -10.97
N ARG A 110 -18.58 9.33 -10.52
CA ARG A 110 -19.03 8.01 -10.09
C ARG A 110 -18.97 6.96 -11.21
N ALA A 111 -19.33 7.31 -12.42
CA ALA A 111 -19.33 6.36 -13.52
C ALA A 111 -17.92 5.88 -13.86
N GLU A 112 -16.97 6.79 -13.97
CA GLU A 112 -15.58 6.46 -14.27
C GLU A 112 -14.91 5.65 -13.15
N ARG A 113 -15.11 6.04 -11.87
CA ARG A 113 -14.50 5.32 -10.76
C ARG A 113 -15.09 3.91 -10.57
N HIS A 114 -16.37 3.68 -10.89
CA HIS A 114 -16.95 2.36 -10.84
C HIS A 114 -16.43 1.46 -11.97
N ILE A 115 -16.23 1.99 -13.18
CA ILE A 115 -15.59 1.26 -14.28
C ILE A 115 -14.17 0.82 -13.88
N ALA A 116 -13.37 1.75 -13.35
CA ALA A 116 -12.02 1.43 -12.88
C ALA A 116 -12.01 0.42 -11.73
N ALA A 117 -12.97 0.52 -10.80
CA ALA A 117 -13.11 -0.43 -9.71
C ALA A 117 -13.48 -1.84 -10.22
N ASP A 118 -14.40 -1.95 -11.17
CA ASP A 118 -14.78 -3.24 -11.76
C ASP A 118 -13.61 -3.89 -12.51
N GLN A 119 -12.83 -3.10 -13.25
CA GLN A 119 -11.61 -3.56 -13.91
C GLN A 119 -10.57 -4.08 -12.90
N ALA A 120 -10.34 -3.33 -11.82
CA ALA A 120 -9.42 -3.75 -10.77
C ALA A 120 -9.90 -5.00 -10.01
N LEU A 121 -11.20 -5.15 -9.79
CA LEU A 121 -11.81 -6.35 -9.21
C LEU A 121 -11.65 -7.57 -10.13
N ASP A 122 -11.79 -7.39 -11.43
CA ASP A 122 -11.57 -8.46 -12.43
C ASP A 122 -10.11 -8.94 -12.40
N GLN A 123 -9.15 -8.01 -12.36
CA GLN A 123 -7.71 -8.32 -12.26
C GLN A 123 -7.35 -9.18 -11.05
N VAL A 124 -8.06 -9.04 -9.93
CA VAL A 124 -7.83 -9.86 -8.73
C VAL A 124 -8.76 -11.07 -8.61
N GLY A 125 -9.48 -11.41 -9.69
CA GLY A 125 -10.39 -12.57 -9.73
C GLY A 125 -11.65 -12.41 -8.88
N LEU A 126 -12.16 -11.19 -8.72
CA LEU A 126 -13.37 -10.86 -7.99
C LEU A 126 -14.46 -10.25 -8.90
N ALA A 127 -14.46 -10.58 -10.20
CA ALA A 127 -15.52 -10.20 -11.11
C ALA A 127 -16.89 -10.66 -10.57
N GLY A 128 -17.89 -9.76 -10.60
CA GLY A 128 -19.25 -10.04 -10.11
C GLY A 128 -19.48 -9.87 -8.60
N TRP A 129 -18.44 -9.62 -7.80
CA TRP A 129 -18.55 -9.39 -6.35
C TRP A 129 -18.73 -7.92 -5.96
N GLY A 130 -18.81 -7.01 -6.94
CA GLY A 130 -18.88 -5.57 -6.70
C GLY A 130 -20.03 -5.11 -5.80
N ALA A 131 -21.19 -5.77 -5.87
CA ALA A 131 -22.39 -5.42 -5.08
C ALA A 131 -22.37 -6.00 -3.65
N SER A 132 -21.47 -6.93 -3.34
CA SER A 132 -21.37 -7.55 -2.01
C SER A 132 -20.75 -6.60 -0.99
N TYR A 133 -20.91 -6.92 0.29
CA TYR A 133 -20.27 -6.22 1.40
C TYR A 133 -19.09 -7.01 1.96
N PRO A 134 -18.16 -6.35 2.67
CA PRO A 134 -16.96 -7.02 3.20
C PRO A 134 -17.23 -8.23 4.09
N ASP A 135 -18.30 -8.24 4.87
CA ASP A 135 -18.70 -9.33 5.75
C ASP A 135 -19.23 -10.58 5.01
N GLU A 136 -19.59 -10.44 3.73
CA GLU A 136 -19.97 -11.55 2.86
C GLU A 136 -18.75 -12.24 2.21
N LEU A 137 -17.53 -11.69 2.40
CA LEU A 137 -16.32 -12.17 1.79
C LEU A 137 -15.43 -12.95 2.77
N SER A 138 -14.74 -13.99 2.26
CA SER A 138 -13.65 -14.61 3.02
C SER A 138 -12.48 -13.63 3.26
N GLY A 139 -11.65 -13.88 4.27
CA GLY A 139 -10.48 -13.04 4.55
C GLY A 139 -9.54 -12.88 3.33
N GLY A 140 -9.34 -13.94 2.55
CA GLY A 140 -8.57 -13.87 1.31
C GLY A 140 -9.23 -13.01 0.23
N MET A 141 -10.57 -13.03 0.11
CA MET A 141 -11.30 -12.14 -0.79
C MET A 141 -11.20 -10.69 -0.34
N GLN A 142 -11.35 -10.41 0.96
CA GLN A 142 -11.18 -9.06 1.51
C GLN A 142 -9.79 -8.50 1.21
N GLN A 143 -8.76 -9.33 1.28
CA GLN A 143 -7.39 -8.93 0.95
C GLN A 143 -7.25 -8.60 -0.54
N ARG A 144 -7.87 -9.39 -1.43
CA ARG A 144 -7.92 -9.09 -2.86
C ARG A 144 -8.67 -7.80 -3.17
N VAL A 145 -9.75 -7.48 -2.43
CA VAL A 145 -10.40 -6.16 -2.52
C VAL A 145 -9.45 -5.04 -2.12
N GLY A 146 -8.67 -5.22 -1.05
CA GLY A 146 -7.63 -4.26 -0.64
C GLY A 146 -6.57 -4.02 -1.72
N LEU A 147 -6.16 -5.09 -2.43
CA LEU A 147 -5.26 -4.99 -3.57
C LEU A 147 -5.94 -4.28 -4.76
N ALA A 148 -7.16 -4.66 -5.13
CA ALA A 148 -7.92 -4.00 -6.19
C ALA A 148 -8.09 -2.50 -5.93
N ARG A 149 -8.38 -2.11 -4.69
CA ARG A 149 -8.44 -0.69 -4.29
C ARG A 149 -7.13 0.06 -4.55
N ALA A 150 -6.00 -0.59 -4.29
CA ALA A 150 -4.69 0.00 -4.55
C ALA A 150 -4.38 0.11 -6.05
N LEU A 151 -4.84 -0.84 -6.86
CA LEU A 151 -4.63 -0.87 -8.32
C LEU A 151 -5.60 0.05 -9.07
N ALA A 152 -6.81 0.29 -8.55
CA ALA A 152 -7.85 1.04 -9.25
C ALA A 152 -7.44 2.47 -9.64
N SER A 153 -6.48 3.07 -8.94
CA SER A 153 -5.93 4.40 -9.25
C SER A 153 -4.77 4.38 -10.24
N ASP A 154 -4.38 3.21 -10.74
CA ASP A 154 -3.23 3.02 -11.65
C ASP A 154 -1.96 3.73 -11.13
N PRO A 155 -1.47 3.40 -9.94
CA PRO A 155 -0.37 4.11 -9.29
C PRO A 155 0.98 3.77 -9.94
N SER A 156 1.89 4.76 -10.00
CA SER A 156 3.28 4.52 -10.43
C SER A 156 4.09 3.72 -9.40
N ILE A 157 3.68 3.79 -8.12
CA ILE A 157 4.36 3.13 -7.00
C ILE A 157 3.33 2.37 -6.15
N LEU A 158 3.52 1.07 -6.02
CA LEU A 158 2.71 0.21 -5.17
C LEU A 158 3.52 -0.25 -3.96
N LEU A 159 3.16 0.21 -2.78
CA LEU A 159 3.77 -0.18 -1.51
C LEU A 159 2.96 -1.29 -0.85
N MET A 160 3.63 -2.34 -0.37
CA MET A 160 2.98 -3.47 0.29
C MET A 160 3.57 -3.71 1.68
N ASP A 161 2.74 -3.61 2.71
CA ASP A 161 3.12 -3.90 4.09
C ASP A 161 2.50 -5.24 4.52
N GLU A 162 3.25 -6.34 4.35
CA GLU A 162 2.82 -7.73 4.65
C GLU A 162 1.47 -8.11 4.02
N ALA A 163 1.20 -7.59 2.81
CA ALA A 163 -0.10 -7.69 2.14
C ALA A 163 -0.58 -9.14 1.89
N PHE A 164 0.30 -10.12 1.91
CA PHE A 164 -0.02 -11.54 1.66
C PHE A 164 0.13 -12.42 2.90
N SER A 165 0.37 -11.84 4.09
CA SER A 165 0.65 -12.61 5.30
C SER A 165 -0.54 -13.45 5.78
N ALA A 166 -1.75 -12.98 5.54
CA ALA A 166 -3.00 -13.65 5.95
C ALA A 166 -3.56 -14.61 4.88
N LEU A 167 -2.93 -14.72 3.71
CA LEU A 167 -3.36 -15.63 2.65
C LEU A 167 -2.81 -17.04 2.88
N ASP A 168 -3.59 -18.04 2.50
CA ASP A 168 -3.10 -19.40 2.37
C ASP A 168 -2.03 -19.49 1.26
N PRO A 169 -1.17 -20.53 1.25
CA PRO A 169 -0.04 -20.62 0.32
C PRO A 169 -0.44 -20.60 -1.16
N ILE A 170 -1.59 -21.19 -1.51
CA ILE A 170 -2.04 -21.29 -2.91
C ILE A 170 -2.45 -19.90 -3.41
N ILE A 171 -3.36 -19.24 -2.68
CA ILE A 171 -3.82 -17.88 -3.01
C ILE A 171 -2.67 -16.88 -3.02
N ARG A 172 -1.72 -17.03 -2.09
CA ARG A 172 -0.51 -16.18 -2.07
C ARG A 172 0.28 -16.31 -3.35
N THR A 173 0.51 -17.53 -3.85
CA THR A 173 1.25 -17.77 -5.09
C THR A 173 0.50 -17.18 -6.29
N GLU A 174 -0.82 -17.33 -6.34
CA GLU A 174 -1.66 -16.74 -7.38
C GLU A 174 -1.54 -15.21 -7.38
N MET A 175 -1.67 -14.58 -6.24
CA MET A 175 -1.57 -13.11 -6.13
C MET A 175 -0.17 -12.58 -6.48
N GLN A 176 0.88 -13.29 -6.10
CA GLN A 176 2.25 -12.95 -6.52
C GLN A 176 2.42 -13.07 -8.04
N SER A 177 1.83 -14.09 -8.65
CA SER A 177 1.87 -14.27 -10.10
C SER A 177 1.10 -13.16 -10.84
N GLU A 178 -0.06 -12.75 -10.33
CA GLU A 178 -0.81 -11.63 -10.90
C GLU A 178 -0.03 -10.31 -10.81
N LEU A 179 0.62 -10.02 -9.67
CA LEU A 179 1.47 -8.82 -9.56
C LEU A 179 2.63 -8.81 -10.56
N LEU A 180 3.26 -9.97 -10.81
CA LEU A 180 4.31 -10.10 -11.82
C LEU A 180 3.80 -9.86 -13.26
N ARG A 181 2.51 -10.07 -13.52
CA ARG A 181 1.89 -9.77 -14.81
C ARG A 181 1.52 -8.32 -15.01
N LEU A 182 1.32 -7.58 -13.90
CA LEU A 182 0.98 -6.15 -13.92
C LEU A 182 2.23 -5.25 -14.08
N GLN A 183 3.41 -5.82 -13.99
CA GLN A 183 4.70 -5.17 -14.25
C GLN A 183 4.99 -5.09 -15.77
#